data_951b1f1ab7af0cefede594131d14300e
#
_entry.id   951b1f1ab7af0cefede594131d14300e
#
_cell.length_a   1.000
_cell.length_b   1.000
_cell.length_c   1.000
_cell.angle_alpha   90.00
_cell.angle_beta   90.00
_cell.angle_gamma   90.00
#
_symmetry.space_group_name_H-M   'P 1'
#
loop_
_entity.id
_entity.type
_entity.pdbx_description
1 polymer ?
#
loop_
_entity_poly.entity_id
_entity_poly.type
_entity_poly.pdbx_seq_one_letter_code
_entity_poly.pdbx_strand_id
1 'polypeptide(L)'
;MSSSGYGQSTAGAIFLLISPGARAGGMGEAQIAVANDATASYWNPAGLAFLSGNELSGMHVKWLPGLADDMTYDFLAYNQSLNDFGSIGGHIIYLDAGKQTRTDSEGNIEGTFSTYFTSAALSYSALLTRTSSIGLNAKILYQHLADRATGTEQGNPWSTDFGFDFGYLKRDAFNGLLDFATVLINVGPKISFIDENQADPMPTTLKFGFNLHAVQQQHNKLNIVYDVSKLVVASYAAMDWDGDGWVGGYDESGRGGFVNGVPTETKGYEYNQDGQIETTHSDPIYLAIFTSWVDDWLLGGDRDMENYDRRIGGWDENGNNTFQENQIVDGDTITVTIRNFGDVGYGAYNLDGKLEVGNKNDRSIMNEINTLVHNVGIEYWYNDMFAIRGGYYYDFTGAIASPTFGFGLRFSNFGFDFGYTSAKKDTDPLANTMRYSLSYKF
;
A
#
# COMPACT_ATOMS: atom_id res chain seq x y z
N MET A 1 -18.74 0.55 13.89
CA MET A 1 -18.40 1.17 12.60
C MET A 1 -17.09 0.52 12.19
N SER A 2 -17.18 -0.51 11.38
CA SER A 2 -16.02 -1.14 10.75
C SER A 2 -15.64 -0.26 9.57
N SER A 3 -14.48 0.37 9.63
CA SER A 3 -13.91 1.04 8.47
C SER A 3 -13.24 -0.01 7.60
N SER A 4 -13.75 -0.22 6.43
CA SER A 4 -13.15 -1.08 5.44
C SER A 4 -11.83 -0.50 4.98
N GLY A 5 -10.79 -1.28 5.11
CA GLY A 5 -9.48 -0.95 4.58
C GLY A 5 -9.39 -1.22 3.07
N TYR A 6 -9.93 -0.36 2.24
CA TYR A 6 -9.98 -0.58 0.80
C TYR A 6 -8.67 -0.32 0.05
N GLY A 7 -7.74 0.44 0.60
CA GLY A 7 -6.57 0.88 -0.16
C GLY A 7 -5.40 -0.09 -0.20
N GLN A 8 -5.24 -0.96 0.78
CA GLN A 8 -4.05 -1.82 0.92
C GLN A 8 -4.27 -3.27 0.50
N SER A 9 -5.51 -3.74 0.45
CA SER A 9 -5.84 -5.12 0.04
C SER A 9 -5.82 -5.36 -1.47
N THR A 10 -5.66 -4.32 -2.27
CA THR A 10 -5.70 -4.38 -3.75
C THR A 10 -4.33 -4.48 -4.40
N ALA A 11 -3.25 -4.53 -3.63
CA ALA A 11 -1.89 -4.64 -4.14
C ALA A 11 -1.15 -5.83 -3.53
N GLY A 12 -0.33 -6.50 -4.35
CA GLY A 12 0.62 -7.51 -3.89
C GLY A 12 1.85 -6.89 -3.21
N ALA A 13 2.71 -7.70 -2.61
CA ALA A 13 3.97 -7.30 -1.98
C ALA A 13 3.86 -6.11 -1.00
N ILE A 14 2.81 -6.08 -0.19
CA ILE A 14 2.56 -4.99 0.79
C ILE A 14 3.69 -4.80 1.81
N PHE A 15 4.55 -5.80 2.00
CA PHE A 15 5.72 -5.68 2.86
C PHE A 15 6.69 -4.55 2.44
N LEU A 16 6.65 -4.14 1.18
CA LEU A 16 7.42 -3.01 0.66
C LEU A 16 6.95 -1.66 1.21
N LEU A 17 5.74 -1.59 1.76
CA LEU A 17 5.19 -0.39 2.39
C LEU A 17 5.61 -0.26 3.86
N ILE A 18 6.22 -1.30 4.45
CA ILE A 18 6.74 -1.25 5.81
C ILE A 18 7.95 -0.33 5.85
N SER A 19 7.81 0.77 6.54
CA SER A 19 8.80 1.85 6.61
C SER A 19 9.97 1.49 7.52
N PRO A 20 11.23 1.44 7.01
CA PRO A 20 12.41 1.19 7.82
C PRO A 20 12.95 2.45 8.51
N GLY A 21 13.78 2.22 9.52
CA GLY A 21 14.53 3.27 10.19
C GLY A 21 13.86 3.78 11.47
N ALA A 22 14.64 3.75 12.57
CA ALA A 22 14.18 4.26 13.85
C ALA A 22 13.99 5.80 13.85
N ARG A 23 14.79 6.52 13.05
CA ARG A 23 14.65 7.96 12.87
C ARG A 23 13.27 8.31 12.31
N ALA A 24 12.90 7.71 11.19
CA ALA A 24 11.60 7.91 10.56
C ALA A 24 10.46 7.45 11.48
N GLY A 25 10.62 6.28 12.10
CA GLY A 25 9.65 5.77 13.07
C GLY A 25 9.36 6.74 14.22
N GLY A 26 10.35 7.52 14.66
CA GLY A 26 10.18 8.56 15.66
C GLY A 26 9.55 9.86 15.16
N MET A 27 9.43 10.02 13.82
CA MET A 27 8.88 11.23 13.17
C MET A 27 7.57 10.96 12.43
N GLY A 28 6.77 9.98 12.87
CA GLY A 28 5.53 9.63 12.16
C GLY A 28 5.77 9.11 10.75
N GLU A 29 6.97 8.59 10.47
CA GLU A 29 7.39 8.12 9.14
C GLU A 29 7.51 9.24 8.08
N ALA A 30 7.66 10.50 8.49
CA ALA A 30 7.91 11.63 7.60
C ALA A 30 9.43 11.77 7.36
N GLN A 31 9.93 11.36 6.18
CA GLN A 31 11.38 11.36 5.91
C GLN A 31 11.79 11.66 4.47
N ILE A 32 10.88 11.72 3.49
CA ILE A 32 11.29 11.81 2.08
C ILE A 32 11.99 13.12 1.71
N ALA A 33 11.66 14.22 2.38
CA ALA A 33 12.32 15.51 2.18
C ALA A 33 13.59 15.68 3.05
N VAL A 34 13.75 14.87 4.11
CA VAL A 34 14.93 14.88 5.00
C VAL A 34 15.81 13.64 4.82
N ALA A 35 15.74 13.02 3.65
CA ALA A 35 16.53 11.85 3.28
C ALA A 35 18.01 12.21 3.14
N ASN A 36 18.76 12.22 4.26
CA ASN A 36 20.13 12.70 4.35
C ASN A 36 21.08 11.71 5.08
N ASP A 37 20.76 10.43 5.01
CA ASP A 37 21.55 9.30 5.50
C ASP A 37 21.43 8.10 4.54
N ALA A 38 22.10 6.97 4.81
CA ALA A 38 22.08 5.81 3.92
C ALA A 38 20.67 5.23 3.70
N THR A 39 19.71 5.47 4.63
CA THR A 39 18.31 5.05 4.48
C THR A 39 17.58 5.80 3.36
N ALA A 40 18.16 6.87 2.82
CA ALA A 40 17.66 7.56 1.63
C ALA A 40 17.47 6.61 0.43
N SER A 41 18.25 5.52 0.36
CA SER A 41 18.06 4.47 -0.65
C SER A 41 16.64 3.89 -0.65
N TYR A 42 15.94 3.89 0.48
CA TYR A 42 14.54 3.48 0.60
C TYR A 42 13.59 4.69 0.50
N TRP A 43 13.86 5.76 1.29
CA TRP A 43 12.92 6.86 1.44
C TRP A 43 12.84 7.77 0.21
N ASN A 44 13.99 8.16 -0.31
CA ASN A 44 14.12 8.98 -1.51
C ASN A 44 15.54 8.84 -2.07
N PRO A 45 15.74 8.04 -3.11
CA PRO A 45 17.08 7.80 -3.64
C PRO A 45 17.80 9.07 -4.10
N ALA A 46 17.06 10.15 -4.44
CA ALA A 46 17.65 11.44 -4.77
C ALA A 46 18.45 12.06 -3.60
N GLY A 47 18.11 11.70 -2.35
CA GLY A 47 18.81 12.16 -1.16
C GLY A 47 20.28 11.72 -1.10
N LEU A 48 20.60 10.56 -1.67
CA LEU A 48 21.97 10.01 -1.69
C LEU A 48 22.97 10.94 -2.39
N ALA A 49 22.54 11.72 -3.38
CA ALA A 49 23.42 12.64 -4.13
C ALA A 49 24.00 13.77 -3.25
N PHE A 50 23.39 14.04 -2.11
CA PHE A 50 23.86 15.07 -1.17
C PHE A 50 24.73 14.51 -0.05
N LEU A 51 24.93 13.20 0.00
CA LEU A 51 25.77 12.57 1.00
C LEU A 51 27.25 12.62 0.59
N SER A 52 28.09 12.76 1.58
CA SER A 52 29.55 12.69 1.41
C SER A 52 30.11 11.46 2.13
N GLY A 53 31.15 10.85 1.56
CA GLY A 53 31.77 9.65 2.11
C GLY A 53 30.89 8.40 1.95
N ASN A 54 31.16 7.45 2.82
CA ASN A 54 30.45 6.17 2.85
C ASN A 54 29.66 6.06 4.15
N GLU A 55 28.48 5.45 4.08
CA GLU A 55 27.65 5.21 5.26
C GLU A 55 26.98 3.84 5.17
N LEU A 56 27.00 3.10 6.27
CA LEU A 56 26.26 1.88 6.49
C LEU A 56 25.23 2.12 7.59
N SER A 57 24.00 1.69 7.39
CA SER A 57 22.92 1.79 8.39
C SER A 57 22.16 0.48 8.47
N GLY A 58 21.88 0.03 9.69
CA GLY A 58 21.12 -1.19 9.94
C GLY A 58 20.04 -0.98 10.97
N MET A 59 18.93 -1.69 10.82
CA MET A 59 17.82 -1.72 11.76
C MET A 59 17.35 -3.16 11.96
N HIS A 60 17.01 -3.49 13.21
CA HIS A 60 16.27 -4.70 13.56
C HIS A 60 15.08 -4.31 14.41
N VAL A 61 13.92 -4.90 14.13
CA VAL A 61 12.70 -4.67 14.90
C VAL A 61 11.88 -5.94 15.03
N LYS A 62 11.32 -6.17 16.22
CA LYS A 62 10.25 -7.12 16.42
C LYS A 62 8.99 -6.49 15.82
N TRP A 63 8.50 -7.08 14.72
CA TRP A 63 7.38 -6.53 13.98
C TRP A 63 6.05 -7.01 14.51
N LEU A 64 5.08 -6.12 14.64
CA LEU A 64 3.73 -6.39 15.14
C LEU A 64 3.72 -7.21 16.45
N PRO A 65 4.37 -6.74 17.52
CA PRO A 65 4.56 -7.52 18.75
C PRO A 65 3.25 -7.88 19.48
N GLY A 66 2.14 -7.21 19.12
CA GLY A 66 0.80 -7.55 19.61
C GLY A 66 0.09 -8.67 18.84
N LEU A 67 0.61 -9.03 17.65
CA LEU A 67 0.02 -10.05 16.79
C LEU A 67 0.75 -11.38 16.87
N ALA A 68 2.09 -11.36 16.78
CA ALA A 68 2.92 -12.56 16.82
C ALA A 68 4.27 -12.26 17.48
N ASP A 69 4.79 -13.27 18.17
CA ASP A 69 6.04 -13.13 18.93
C ASP A 69 7.30 -13.38 18.09
N ASP A 70 7.17 -14.01 16.95
CA ASP A 70 8.26 -14.48 16.10
C ASP A 70 8.39 -13.71 14.77
N MET A 71 7.62 -12.62 14.58
CA MET A 71 7.78 -11.75 13.42
C MET A 71 8.90 -10.75 13.61
N THR A 72 9.80 -10.66 12.62
CA THR A 72 10.91 -9.68 12.64
C THR A 72 11.05 -8.97 11.30
N TYR A 73 11.50 -7.71 11.37
CA TYR A 73 11.79 -6.91 10.19
C TYR A 73 13.20 -6.34 10.29
N ASP A 74 14.04 -6.71 9.35
CA ASP A 74 15.44 -6.33 9.24
C ASP A 74 15.67 -5.43 8.03
N PHE A 75 16.48 -4.41 8.22
CA PHE A 75 16.84 -3.48 7.16
C PHE A 75 18.32 -3.15 7.22
N LEU A 76 18.98 -3.18 6.05
CA LEU A 76 20.37 -2.78 5.89
C LEU A 76 20.48 -1.86 4.69
N ALA A 77 21.15 -0.71 4.84
CA ALA A 77 21.37 0.25 3.78
C ALA A 77 22.82 0.68 3.71
N TYR A 78 23.28 0.95 2.49
CA TYR A 78 24.63 1.43 2.20
C TYR A 78 24.56 2.60 1.22
N ASN A 79 25.47 3.57 1.40
CA ASN A 79 25.73 4.65 0.48
C ASN A 79 27.23 4.85 0.28
N GLN A 80 27.62 5.17 -0.95
CA GLN A 80 28.96 5.59 -1.34
C GLN A 80 28.88 6.80 -2.27
N SER A 81 29.52 7.88 -1.87
CA SER A 81 29.68 9.04 -2.74
C SER A 81 30.75 8.76 -3.78
N LEU A 82 30.45 9.05 -5.05
CA LEU A 82 31.38 8.99 -6.18
C LEU A 82 31.86 10.40 -6.59
N ASN A 83 31.76 11.36 -5.66
CA ASN A 83 32.07 12.77 -5.90
C ASN A 83 31.25 13.36 -7.07
N ASP A 84 31.90 13.84 -8.11
CA ASP A 84 31.27 14.49 -9.26
C ASP A 84 30.39 13.55 -10.09
N PHE A 85 30.52 12.23 -9.91
CA PHE A 85 29.73 11.23 -10.62
C PHE A 85 28.43 10.85 -9.89
N GLY A 86 28.10 11.55 -8.79
CA GLY A 86 26.92 11.25 -7.98
C GLY A 86 27.19 10.28 -6.84
N SER A 87 26.21 9.48 -6.49
CA SER A 87 26.30 8.47 -5.44
C SER A 87 25.67 7.15 -5.87
N ILE A 88 26.25 6.05 -5.43
CA ILE A 88 25.67 4.72 -5.49
C ILE A 88 25.27 4.28 -4.09
N GLY A 89 24.27 3.44 -4.01
CA GLY A 89 23.84 2.90 -2.74
C GLY A 89 22.89 1.73 -2.94
N GLY A 90 22.22 1.37 -1.91
CA GLY A 90 21.21 0.33 -1.95
C GLY A 90 20.74 -0.06 -0.57
N HIS A 91 19.76 -0.94 -0.55
CA HIS A 91 19.25 -1.51 0.70
C HIS A 91 18.77 -2.95 0.52
N ILE A 92 18.68 -3.64 1.63
CA ILE A 92 18.09 -4.96 1.73
C ILE A 92 17.03 -4.90 2.81
N ILE A 93 15.87 -5.49 2.52
CA ILE A 93 14.76 -5.71 3.43
C ILE A 93 14.60 -7.22 3.62
N TYR A 94 14.41 -7.65 4.86
CA TYR A 94 14.02 -9.00 5.20
C TYR A 94 12.91 -8.96 6.24
N LEU A 95 11.74 -9.48 5.89
CA LEU A 95 10.61 -9.66 6.78
C LEU A 95 10.38 -11.15 7.00
N ASP A 96 10.60 -11.61 8.23
CA ASP A 96 10.20 -12.93 8.68
C ASP A 96 8.78 -12.82 9.28
N ALA A 97 7.82 -13.45 8.63
CA ALA A 97 6.43 -13.49 9.11
C ALA A 97 6.17 -14.66 10.07
N GLY A 98 7.24 -15.30 10.54
CA GLY A 98 7.19 -16.36 11.56
C GLY A 98 6.82 -17.73 10.99
N LYS A 99 6.59 -18.64 11.91
CA LYS A 99 6.21 -20.02 11.62
C LYS A 99 4.71 -20.20 11.62
N GLN A 100 4.21 -20.87 10.58
CA GLN A 100 2.80 -21.19 10.45
C GLN A 100 2.58 -22.69 10.54
N THR A 101 1.42 -23.10 11.06
CA THR A 101 1.03 -24.50 11.17
C THR A 101 0.19 -24.89 9.96
N ARG A 102 0.60 -25.94 9.27
CA ARG A 102 -0.19 -26.56 8.22
C ARG A 102 -1.16 -27.57 8.79
N THR A 103 -2.40 -27.53 8.33
CA THR A 103 -3.44 -28.49 8.65
C THR A 103 -4.01 -29.09 7.37
N ASP A 104 -4.48 -30.34 7.47
CA ASP A 104 -5.28 -30.98 6.41
C ASP A 104 -6.74 -30.46 6.42
N SER A 105 -7.56 -30.95 5.49
CA SER A 105 -8.98 -30.61 5.40
C SER A 105 -9.82 -31.03 6.60
N GLU A 106 -9.30 -31.92 7.43
CA GLU A 106 -9.93 -32.43 8.67
C GLU A 106 -9.45 -31.68 9.91
N GLY A 107 -8.48 -30.74 9.77
CA GLY A 107 -7.91 -29.95 10.85
C GLY A 107 -6.73 -30.60 11.58
N ASN A 108 -6.22 -31.74 11.10
CA ASN A 108 -5.05 -32.40 11.69
C ASN A 108 -3.77 -31.66 11.29
N ILE A 109 -2.83 -31.53 12.22
CA ILE A 109 -1.55 -30.86 11.99
C ILE A 109 -0.67 -31.75 11.11
N GLU A 110 -0.30 -31.23 9.93
CA GLU A 110 0.65 -31.87 9.00
C GLU A 110 2.10 -31.43 9.20
N GLY A 111 2.33 -30.29 9.88
CA GLY A 111 3.66 -29.73 10.08
C GLY A 111 3.67 -28.21 10.19
N THR A 112 4.85 -27.64 10.12
CA THR A 112 5.05 -26.19 10.14
C THR A 112 5.86 -25.75 8.94
N PHE A 113 5.65 -24.51 8.48
CA PHE A 113 6.44 -23.85 7.44
C PHE A 113 6.72 -22.41 7.84
N SER A 114 7.72 -21.79 7.20
CA SER A 114 8.06 -20.38 7.42
C SER A 114 7.60 -19.54 6.23
N THR A 115 7.10 -18.34 6.53
CA THR A 115 6.77 -17.34 5.53
C THR A 115 7.74 -16.16 5.66
N TYR A 116 8.38 -15.77 4.58
CA TYR A 116 9.30 -14.63 4.60
C TYR A 116 9.31 -13.88 3.27
N PHE A 117 9.66 -12.61 3.35
CA PHE A 117 9.73 -11.70 2.21
C PHE A 117 11.05 -10.96 2.23
N THR A 118 11.66 -10.79 1.07
CA THR A 118 12.90 -10.03 0.95
C THR A 118 12.91 -9.15 -0.29
N SER A 119 13.61 -8.04 -0.19
CA SER A 119 13.87 -7.14 -1.31
C SER A 119 15.30 -6.63 -1.23
N ALA A 120 15.97 -6.58 -2.38
CA ALA A 120 17.27 -5.93 -2.52
C ALA A 120 17.17 -4.85 -3.60
N ALA A 121 17.64 -3.65 -3.28
CA ALA A 121 17.63 -2.50 -4.17
C ALA A 121 19.05 -1.97 -4.41
N LEU A 122 19.34 -1.63 -5.67
CA LEU A 122 20.51 -0.87 -6.07
C LEU A 122 20.07 0.54 -6.43
N SER A 123 20.76 1.54 -5.86
CA SER A 123 20.43 2.95 -6.01
C SER A 123 21.54 3.69 -6.77
N TYR A 124 21.13 4.63 -7.61
CA TYR A 124 22.01 5.64 -8.19
C TYR A 124 21.36 7.02 -8.08
N SER A 125 22.15 8.03 -7.77
CA SER A 125 21.67 9.40 -7.70
C SER A 125 22.72 10.40 -8.17
N ALA A 126 22.21 11.52 -8.71
CA ALA A 126 23.05 12.59 -9.21
C ALA A 126 22.45 13.97 -8.94
N LEU A 127 23.31 14.95 -8.74
CA LEU A 127 22.92 16.34 -8.63
C LEU A 127 22.53 16.89 -10.01
N LEU A 128 21.37 17.51 -10.13
CA LEU A 128 20.97 18.32 -11.27
C LEU A 128 21.48 19.76 -11.14
N THR A 129 21.45 20.27 -9.93
CA THR A 129 21.99 21.57 -9.53
C THR A 129 22.62 21.44 -8.16
N ARG A 130 23.19 22.52 -7.63
CA ARG A 130 23.75 22.52 -6.26
C ARG A 130 22.71 22.19 -5.17
N THR A 131 21.41 22.37 -5.48
CA THR A 131 20.31 22.24 -4.52
C THR A 131 19.20 21.31 -5.02
N SER A 132 19.37 20.62 -6.14
CA SER A 132 18.41 19.65 -6.62
C SER A 132 19.08 18.39 -7.14
N SER A 133 18.45 17.26 -6.95
CA SER A 133 18.94 15.94 -7.33
C SER A 133 17.81 15.05 -7.84
N ILE A 134 18.22 14.01 -8.56
CA ILE A 134 17.36 12.88 -8.94
C ILE A 134 18.01 11.58 -8.45
N GLY A 135 17.18 10.58 -8.26
CA GLY A 135 17.61 9.25 -7.87
C GLY A 135 16.73 8.17 -8.46
N LEU A 136 17.33 7.02 -8.66
CA LEU A 136 16.69 5.82 -9.20
C LEU A 136 17.08 4.62 -8.35
N ASN A 137 16.10 3.75 -8.07
CA ASN A 137 16.34 2.40 -7.59
C ASN A 137 15.93 1.38 -8.63
N ALA A 138 16.69 0.29 -8.73
CA ALA A 138 16.25 -0.96 -9.31
C ALA A 138 16.24 -2.00 -8.21
N LYS A 139 15.13 -2.71 -8.04
CA LYS A 139 14.97 -3.69 -6.95
C LYS A 139 14.49 -5.03 -7.48
N ILE A 140 14.89 -6.07 -6.79
CA ILE A 140 14.40 -7.43 -6.94
C ILE A 140 13.69 -7.82 -5.64
N LEU A 141 12.60 -8.55 -5.78
CA LEU A 141 11.76 -9.03 -4.69
C LEU A 141 11.72 -10.55 -4.73
N TYR A 142 11.73 -11.16 -3.57
CA TYR A 142 11.43 -12.58 -3.42
C TYR A 142 10.44 -12.76 -2.28
N GLN A 143 9.35 -13.43 -2.55
CA GLN A 143 8.27 -13.69 -1.62
C GLN A 143 8.07 -15.20 -1.48
N HIS A 144 8.24 -15.73 -0.28
CA HIS A 144 8.04 -17.12 0.05
C HIS A 144 6.86 -17.25 1.01
N LEU A 145 5.74 -17.77 0.52
CA LEU A 145 4.51 -17.94 1.31
C LEU A 145 4.50 -19.29 2.02
N ALA A 146 4.91 -20.36 1.35
CA ALA A 146 4.92 -21.71 1.86
C ALA A 146 5.89 -22.60 1.09
N ASP A 147 6.22 -23.78 1.66
CA ASP A 147 7.12 -24.74 1.02
C ASP A 147 6.48 -25.49 -0.16
N ARG A 148 5.15 -25.56 -0.19
CA ARG A 148 4.37 -26.20 -1.25
C ARG A 148 2.96 -25.60 -1.33
N ALA A 149 2.36 -25.64 -2.50
CA ALA A 149 0.95 -25.33 -2.70
C ALA A 149 0.05 -26.30 -1.91
N THR A 150 -1.12 -25.84 -1.53
CA THR A 150 -2.11 -26.62 -0.77
C THR A 150 -3.37 -26.86 -1.61
N GLY A 151 -4.01 -28.00 -1.39
CA GLY A 151 -5.26 -28.36 -2.08
C GLY A 151 -5.09 -28.66 -3.56
N THR A 152 -6.00 -28.16 -4.38
CA THR A 152 -6.05 -28.36 -5.84
C THR A 152 -5.24 -27.31 -6.62
N GLU A 153 -4.64 -26.34 -5.93
CA GLU A 153 -3.88 -25.26 -6.56
C GLU A 153 -2.58 -25.80 -7.17
N GLN A 154 -2.38 -25.48 -8.42
CA GLN A 154 -1.17 -25.84 -9.16
C GLN A 154 -0.36 -24.57 -9.38
N GLY A 155 0.76 -24.44 -8.67
CA GLY A 155 1.65 -23.30 -8.81
C GLY A 155 2.69 -23.27 -7.71
N ASN A 156 3.57 -22.29 -7.78
CA ASN A 156 4.61 -22.10 -6.78
C ASN A 156 4.11 -21.13 -5.71
N PRO A 157 4.19 -21.48 -4.43
CA PRO A 157 3.85 -20.57 -3.35
C PRO A 157 4.97 -19.53 -3.06
N TRP A 158 5.72 -19.18 -4.10
CA TRP A 158 6.73 -18.12 -4.06
C TRP A 158 6.75 -17.35 -5.38
N SER A 159 7.12 -16.09 -5.31
CA SER A 159 7.32 -15.23 -6.49
C SER A 159 8.69 -14.57 -6.47
N THR A 160 9.16 -14.19 -7.66
CA THR A 160 10.34 -13.34 -7.85
C THR A 160 9.99 -12.26 -8.83
N ASP A 161 10.03 -11.02 -8.38
CA ASP A 161 9.56 -9.87 -9.13
C ASP A 161 10.63 -8.77 -9.13
N PHE A 162 10.43 -7.73 -9.92
CA PHE A 162 11.33 -6.58 -9.97
C PHE A 162 10.53 -5.27 -9.98
N GLY A 163 11.16 -4.22 -9.52
CA GLY A 163 10.54 -2.90 -9.47
C GLY A 163 11.55 -1.77 -9.51
N PHE A 164 11.03 -0.57 -9.70
CA PHE A 164 11.80 0.66 -9.78
C PHE A 164 11.23 1.73 -8.87
N ASP A 165 12.10 2.61 -8.38
CA ASP A 165 11.70 3.84 -7.70
C ASP A 165 12.37 5.02 -8.36
N PHE A 166 11.68 6.16 -8.38
CA PHE A 166 12.13 7.42 -8.93
C PHE A 166 11.99 8.51 -7.89
N GLY A 167 13.07 9.22 -7.60
CA GLY A 167 13.08 10.29 -6.62
C GLY A 167 13.56 11.62 -7.19
N TYR A 168 12.99 12.69 -6.67
CA TYR A 168 13.45 14.05 -6.83
C TYR A 168 13.53 14.73 -5.48
N LEU A 169 14.59 15.50 -5.25
CA LEU A 169 14.76 16.30 -4.05
C LEU A 169 15.27 17.69 -4.42
N LYS A 170 14.57 18.71 -3.95
CA LYS A 170 14.98 20.11 -4.00
C LYS A 170 15.21 20.62 -2.59
N ARG A 171 16.44 20.97 -2.28
CA ARG A 171 16.86 21.62 -1.03
C ARG A 171 16.91 23.12 -1.18
N ASP A 172 16.87 23.81 -0.05
CA ASP A 172 17.07 25.25 0.06
C ASP A 172 16.14 26.09 -0.85
N ALA A 173 14.90 25.63 -1.05
CA ALA A 173 13.88 26.45 -1.69
C ALA A 173 13.52 27.63 -0.78
N PHE A 174 13.05 28.70 -1.38
CA PHE A 174 12.64 29.93 -0.66
C PHE A 174 13.74 30.46 0.29
N ASN A 175 14.97 30.59 -0.22
CA ASN A 175 16.13 31.07 0.53
C ASN A 175 16.52 30.18 1.74
N GLY A 176 16.42 28.87 1.58
CA GLY A 176 16.80 27.90 2.61
C GLY A 176 15.71 27.61 3.63
N LEU A 177 14.49 28.09 3.40
CA LEU A 177 13.38 27.88 4.34
C LEU A 177 12.76 26.47 4.19
N LEU A 178 12.73 25.92 2.97
CA LEU A 178 11.98 24.72 2.65
C LEU A 178 12.78 23.75 1.77
N ASP A 179 12.73 22.45 2.08
CA ASP A 179 13.05 21.39 1.14
C ASP A 179 11.75 20.75 0.63
N PHE A 180 11.76 20.33 -0.63
CA PHE A 180 10.65 19.66 -1.29
C PHE A 180 11.13 18.37 -1.95
N ALA A 181 10.36 17.33 -1.81
CA ALA A 181 10.62 16.03 -2.44
C ALA A 181 9.38 15.44 -3.10
N THR A 182 9.60 14.67 -4.13
CA THR A 182 8.59 13.75 -4.67
C THR A 182 9.24 12.43 -5.01
N VAL A 183 8.53 11.34 -4.73
CA VAL A 183 9.02 9.98 -4.97
C VAL A 183 7.88 9.13 -5.51
N LEU A 184 8.15 8.43 -6.60
CA LEU A 184 7.29 7.37 -7.12
C LEU A 184 8.00 6.04 -6.86
N ILE A 185 7.44 5.22 -5.99
CA ILE A 185 8.05 3.96 -5.55
C ILE A 185 7.26 2.74 -5.99
N ASN A 186 7.95 1.61 -6.06
CA ASN A 186 7.37 0.30 -6.36
C ASN A 186 6.68 0.24 -7.74
N VAL A 187 7.27 0.85 -8.75
CA VAL A 187 6.81 0.74 -10.13
C VAL A 187 7.29 -0.59 -10.72
N GLY A 188 6.39 -1.48 -11.04
CA GLY A 188 6.75 -2.80 -11.57
C GLY A 188 5.56 -3.53 -12.21
N PRO A 189 5.80 -4.76 -12.69
CA PRO A 189 4.73 -5.61 -13.21
C PRO A 189 3.78 -6.05 -12.10
N LYS A 190 2.68 -6.66 -12.48
CA LYS A 190 1.80 -7.36 -11.54
C LYS A 190 2.53 -8.57 -10.95
N ILE A 191 2.24 -8.88 -9.71
CA ILE A 191 2.81 -9.99 -8.95
C ILE A 191 1.85 -11.15 -8.99
N SER A 192 2.36 -12.31 -9.40
CA SER A 192 1.59 -13.55 -9.42
C SER A 192 2.33 -14.63 -8.65
N PHE A 193 1.59 -15.45 -7.90
CA PHE A 193 2.12 -16.62 -7.21
C PHE A 193 1.72 -17.91 -7.92
N ILE A 194 0.42 -18.15 -8.05
CA ILE A 194 -0.13 -19.42 -8.49
C ILE A 194 -0.75 -19.30 -9.88
N ASP A 195 -1.50 -18.24 -10.14
CA ASP A 195 -2.22 -18.00 -11.39
C ASP A 195 -1.98 -16.56 -11.87
N GLU A 196 -1.54 -16.41 -13.11
CA GLU A 196 -1.34 -15.11 -13.75
C GLU A 196 -2.64 -14.29 -13.86
N ASN A 197 -3.80 -14.96 -13.92
CA ASN A 197 -5.09 -14.28 -13.95
C ASN A 197 -5.47 -13.65 -12.60
N GLN A 198 -4.79 -14.04 -11.52
CA GLN A 198 -4.97 -13.50 -10.16
C GLN A 198 -3.80 -12.59 -9.76
N ALA A 199 -3.08 -12.04 -10.73
CA ALA A 199 -1.92 -11.21 -10.47
C ALA A 199 -2.33 -9.84 -9.92
N ASP A 200 -1.84 -9.52 -8.72
CA ASP A 200 -2.05 -8.24 -8.05
C ASP A 200 -1.07 -7.18 -8.55
N PRO A 201 -1.49 -5.92 -8.67
CA PRO A 201 -0.58 -4.85 -9.02
C PRO A 201 0.47 -4.64 -7.91
N MET A 202 1.67 -4.21 -8.29
CA MET A 202 2.68 -3.80 -7.32
C MET A 202 2.21 -2.56 -6.56
N PRO A 203 2.55 -2.39 -5.25
CA PRO A 203 2.05 -1.29 -4.43
C PRO A 203 2.71 0.05 -4.81
N THR A 204 2.47 0.46 -6.04
CA THR A 204 3.01 1.71 -6.58
C THR A 204 2.44 2.88 -5.79
N THR A 205 3.33 3.69 -5.22
CA THR A 205 2.94 4.80 -4.35
C THR A 205 3.62 6.08 -4.79
N LEU A 206 2.85 7.14 -4.94
CA LEU A 206 3.34 8.50 -5.15
C LEU A 206 3.37 9.23 -3.81
N LYS A 207 4.53 9.83 -3.49
CA LYS A 207 4.74 10.57 -2.24
C LYS A 207 5.24 11.97 -2.53
N PHE A 208 4.76 12.93 -1.72
CA PHE A 208 5.26 14.30 -1.69
C PHE A 208 5.71 14.61 -0.26
N GLY A 209 6.86 15.27 -0.12
CA GLY A 209 7.42 15.62 1.17
C GLY A 209 7.89 17.06 1.22
N PHE A 210 7.77 17.63 2.42
CA PHE A 210 8.15 18.98 2.72
C PHE A 210 8.92 19.00 4.04
N ASN A 211 10.02 19.73 4.10
CA ASN A 211 10.79 19.97 5.31
C ASN A 211 10.96 21.46 5.52
N LEU A 212 10.30 21.98 6.53
CA LEU A 212 10.41 23.38 6.94
C LEU A 212 11.55 23.51 7.96
N HIS A 213 12.54 24.32 7.62
CA HIS A 213 13.65 24.70 8.49
C HIS A 213 13.22 25.80 9.47
N ALA A 214 12.47 25.44 10.52
CA ALA A 214 11.87 26.39 11.46
C ALA A 214 12.90 27.14 12.30
N VAL A 215 13.99 26.47 12.68
CA VAL A 215 15.15 27.07 13.37
C VAL A 215 16.42 26.50 12.78
N GLN A 216 17.34 27.36 12.34
CA GLN A 216 18.65 26.97 11.82
C GLN A 216 19.73 27.84 12.47
N GLN A 217 20.11 27.47 13.71
CA GLN A 217 21.17 28.11 14.46
C GLN A 217 22.35 27.14 14.64
N GLN A 218 23.51 27.66 15.02
CA GLN A 218 24.73 26.88 15.17
C GLN A 218 24.57 25.66 16.09
N HIS A 219 23.82 25.79 17.17
CA HIS A 219 23.64 24.73 18.18
C HIS A 219 22.23 24.15 18.21
N ASN A 220 21.27 24.81 17.57
CA ASN A 220 19.86 24.44 17.64
C ASN A 220 19.26 24.41 16.24
N LYS A 221 18.78 23.24 15.81
CA LYS A 221 18.09 23.10 14.54
C LYS A 221 16.73 22.46 14.80
N LEU A 222 15.68 23.04 14.24
CA LEU A 222 14.32 22.53 14.33
C LEU A 222 13.76 22.39 12.92
N ASN A 223 13.41 21.18 12.57
CA ASN A 223 12.75 20.83 11.34
C ASN A 223 11.31 20.39 11.61
N ILE A 224 10.38 20.82 10.76
CA ILE A 224 9.00 20.33 10.73
C ILE A 224 8.82 19.65 9.37
N VAL A 225 8.54 18.36 9.40
CA VAL A 225 8.46 17.51 8.21
C VAL A 225 7.03 17.09 7.99
N TYR A 226 6.58 17.14 6.73
CA TYR A 226 5.28 16.65 6.34
C TYR A 226 5.42 15.85 5.04
N ASP A 227 4.99 14.60 5.10
CA ASP A 227 4.90 13.76 3.93
C ASP A 227 3.43 13.37 3.69
N VAL A 228 3.03 13.31 2.44
CA VAL A 228 1.74 12.79 2.02
C VAL A 228 1.95 11.76 0.92
N SER A 229 1.26 10.65 1.03
CA SER A 229 1.37 9.56 0.05
C SER A 229 0.01 9.05 -0.40
N LYS A 230 -0.05 8.62 -1.64
CA LYS A 230 -1.20 7.94 -2.23
C LYS A 230 -0.73 6.67 -2.93
N LEU A 231 -1.41 5.57 -2.66
CA LEU A 231 -1.29 4.35 -3.44
C LEU A 231 -1.93 4.63 -4.82
N VAL A 232 -1.11 4.62 -5.88
CA VAL A 232 -1.55 4.91 -7.24
C VAL A 232 -1.78 3.61 -8.01
N VAL A 233 -2.68 2.81 -7.45
CA VAL A 233 -3.16 1.56 -8.02
C VAL A 233 -4.67 1.67 -8.11
N ALA A 234 -5.20 1.65 -9.31
CA ALA A 234 -6.63 1.59 -9.56
C ALA A 234 -7.02 0.14 -9.83
N SER A 235 -7.67 -0.48 -8.87
CA SER A 235 -8.20 -1.84 -8.94
C SER A 235 -9.69 -1.81 -8.76
N TYR A 236 -10.39 -2.51 -9.63
CA TYR A 236 -11.85 -2.51 -9.69
C TYR A 236 -12.36 -3.93 -9.46
N ALA A 237 -13.32 -4.09 -8.58
CA ALA A 237 -14.02 -5.36 -8.39
C ALA A 237 -14.96 -5.65 -9.57
N ALA A 238 -15.33 -6.90 -9.77
CA ALA A 238 -16.36 -7.27 -10.71
C ALA A 238 -17.73 -6.88 -10.13
N MET A 239 -18.27 -5.78 -10.61
CA MET A 239 -19.54 -5.19 -10.16
C MET A 239 -20.26 -4.57 -11.34
N ASP A 240 -21.53 -4.34 -11.19
CA ASP A 240 -22.35 -3.58 -12.13
C ASP A 240 -22.16 -2.08 -11.85
N TRP A 241 -21.16 -1.48 -12.50
CA TRP A 241 -20.74 -0.10 -12.27
C TRP A 241 -21.67 0.95 -12.90
N ASP A 242 -22.41 0.58 -13.92
CA ASP A 242 -23.27 1.49 -14.66
C ASP A 242 -24.76 1.34 -14.32
N GLY A 243 -25.13 0.29 -13.60
CA GLY A 243 -26.48 0.05 -13.14
C GLY A 243 -27.39 -0.54 -14.20
N ASP A 244 -26.84 -1.18 -15.21
CA ASP A 244 -27.62 -1.82 -16.27
C ASP A 244 -28.19 -3.20 -15.89
N GLY A 245 -27.76 -3.71 -14.73
CA GLY A 245 -28.17 -5.01 -14.21
C GLY A 245 -27.27 -6.17 -14.60
N TRP A 246 -26.12 -5.91 -15.21
CA TRP A 246 -25.14 -6.89 -15.65
C TRP A 246 -23.75 -6.54 -15.15
N VAL A 247 -22.91 -7.56 -15.06
CA VAL A 247 -21.49 -7.39 -14.81
C VAL A 247 -20.72 -7.88 -16.01
N GLY A 248 -19.82 -7.06 -16.50
CA GLY A 248 -18.95 -7.44 -17.59
C GLY A 248 -18.88 -6.35 -18.64
N GLY A 249 -18.35 -6.59 -19.74
CA GLY A 249 -18.27 -5.77 -20.91
C GLY A 249 -18.41 -6.63 -22.13
N TYR A 250 -18.23 -6.07 -23.30
CA TYR A 250 -18.20 -6.84 -24.53
C TYR A 250 -16.90 -7.61 -24.68
N ASP A 251 -17.00 -8.86 -25.09
CA ASP A 251 -15.90 -9.50 -25.76
C ASP A 251 -15.83 -9.04 -27.25
N GLU A 252 -14.77 -9.42 -27.95
CA GLU A 252 -14.58 -9.08 -29.37
C GLU A 252 -15.71 -9.61 -30.28
N SER A 253 -16.53 -10.54 -29.79
CA SER A 253 -17.66 -11.14 -30.52
C SER A 253 -19.00 -10.47 -30.19
N GLY A 254 -19.01 -9.42 -29.37
CA GLY A 254 -20.24 -8.78 -28.88
C GLY A 254 -21.01 -9.63 -27.88
N ARG A 255 -20.31 -10.52 -27.16
CA ARG A 255 -20.85 -11.30 -26.06
C ARG A 255 -20.21 -10.80 -24.79
N GLY A 256 -20.98 -10.55 -23.81
CA GLY A 256 -20.47 -10.11 -22.54
C GLY A 256 -21.49 -10.28 -21.43
N GLY A 257 -21.06 -9.92 -20.23
CA GLY A 257 -21.88 -9.98 -19.06
C GLY A 257 -21.76 -11.28 -18.27
N PHE A 258 -22.20 -11.20 -17.06
CA PHE A 258 -22.26 -12.31 -16.12
C PHE A 258 -23.65 -12.38 -15.51
N VAL A 259 -24.13 -13.58 -15.31
CA VAL A 259 -25.33 -13.84 -14.49
C VAL A 259 -24.87 -14.57 -13.25
N ASN A 260 -25.13 -14.02 -12.08
CA ASN A 260 -24.69 -14.61 -10.81
C ASN A 260 -23.17 -14.84 -10.72
N GLY A 261 -22.38 -13.95 -11.28
CA GLY A 261 -20.91 -14.11 -11.34
C GLY A 261 -20.43 -15.20 -12.29
N VAL A 262 -21.31 -15.74 -13.14
CA VAL A 262 -20.97 -16.75 -14.17
C VAL A 262 -21.07 -16.11 -15.54
N PRO A 263 -20.01 -16.16 -16.36
CA PRO A 263 -20.09 -15.68 -17.74
C PRO A 263 -21.26 -16.32 -18.48
N THR A 264 -22.08 -15.53 -19.15
CA THR A 264 -23.21 -16.03 -19.89
C THR A 264 -22.97 -15.95 -21.40
N GLU A 265 -23.20 -17.05 -22.09
CA GLU A 265 -23.26 -17.10 -23.54
C GLU A 265 -24.71 -17.11 -24.06
N THR A 266 -25.70 -16.92 -23.17
CA THR A 266 -27.09 -17.20 -23.49
C THR A 266 -27.65 -16.13 -24.42
N LYS A 267 -28.05 -16.57 -25.60
CA LYS A 267 -28.77 -15.71 -26.54
C LYS A 267 -30.13 -15.34 -25.97
N GLY A 268 -30.42 -14.04 -25.95
CA GLY A 268 -31.75 -13.54 -25.63
C GLY A 268 -31.80 -12.48 -24.56
N TYR A 269 -30.71 -12.25 -23.89
CA TYR A 269 -30.58 -11.13 -22.97
C TYR A 269 -29.96 -9.94 -23.71
N GLU A 270 -30.43 -8.76 -23.41
CA GLU A 270 -29.72 -7.55 -23.82
C GLU A 270 -28.46 -7.48 -23.00
N TYR A 271 -27.34 -7.50 -23.68
CA TYR A 271 -26.04 -7.38 -23.05
C TYR A 271 -25.82 -5.94 -22.66
N ASN A 272 -24.95 -5.72 -21.71
CA ASN A 272 -24.37 -4.42 -21.49
C ASN A 272 -24.02 -3.79 -22.84
N GLN A 273 -24.71 -2.72 -23.19
CA GLN A 273 -24.60 -2.08 -24.49
C GLN A 273 -23.60 -0.93 -24.50
N ASP A 274 -23.06 -0.58 -23.33
CA ASP A 274 -22.17 0.55 -23.18
C ASP A 274 -20.71 0.24 -23.47
N GLY A 275 -20.35 -1.06 -23.46
CA GLY A 275 -18.98 -1.53 -23.69
C GLY A 275 -18.02 -1.32 -22.52
N GLN A 276 -18.55 -1.05 -21.31
CA GLN A 276 -17.75 -0.92 -20.10
C GLN A 276 -17.22 -2.27 -19.64
N ILE A 277 -16.01 -2.29 -19.11
CA ILE A 277 -15.41 -3.46 -18.51
C ILE A 277 -15.73 -3.45 -17.00
N GLU A 278 -16.63 -4.31 -16.58
CA GLU A 278 -17.09 -4.41 -15.20
C GLU A 278 -16.55 -5.65 -14.47
N THR A 279 -15.68 -6.40 -15.12
CA THR A 279 -14.97 -7.51 -14.50
C THR A 279 -13.85 -7.01 -13.60
N THR A 280 -13.46 -7.82 -12.61
CA THR A 280 -12.28 -7.51 -11.79
C THR A 280 -11.09 -7.22 -12.68
N HIS A 281 -10.53 -6.03 -12.54
CA HIS A 281 -9.37 -5.61 -13.30
C HIS A 281 -8.58 -4.53 -12.54
N SER A 282 -7.38 -4.27 -13.00
CA SER A 282 -6.60 -3.13 -12.53
C SER A 282 -6.04 -2.37 -13.71
N ASP A 283 -6.08 -1.07 -13.62
CA ASP A 283 -5.52 -0.21 -14.64
C ASP A 283 -4.00 -0.42 -14.79
N PRO A 284 -3.47 -0.38 -16.01
CA PRO A 284 -2.03 -0.33 -16.19
C PRO A 284 -1.45 0.94 -15.56
N ILE A 285 -0.21 0.85 -15.06
CA ILE A 285 0.42 1.90 -14.23
C ILE A 285 0.32 3.31 -14.83
N TYR A 286 0.44 3.45 -16.16
CA TYR A 286 0.37 4.74 -16.84
C TYR A 286 -1.02 5.38 -16.82
N LEU A 287 -2.08 4.61 -16.63
CA LEU A 287 -3.44 5.09 -16.37
C LEU A 287 -3.68 5.24 -14.86
N ALA A 288 -3.28 4.25 -14.06
CA ALA A 288 -3.50 4.22 -12.62
C ALA A 288 -2.93 5.45 -11.90
N ILE A 289 -1.81 6.01 -12.37
CA ILE A 289 -1.25 7.26 -11.85
C ILE A 289 -2.27 8.42 -11.91
N PHE A 290 -3.20 8.38 -12.85
CA PHE A 290 -4.23 9.41 -13.01
C PHE A 290 -5.58 8.96 -12.49
N THR A 291 -6.03 7.75 -12.79
CA THR A 291 -7.35 7.24 -12.43
C THR A 291 -7.51 7.08 -10.93
N SER A 292 -6.45 6.68 -10.22
CA SER A 292 -6.48 6.53 -8.76
C SER A 292 -6.73 7.82 -7.96
N TRP A 293 -6.72 9.00 -8.60
CA TRP A 293 -7.07 10.27 -7.95
C TRP A 293 -8.56 10.60 -8.03
N VAL A 294 -9.29 9.83 -8.81
CA VAL A 294 -10.71 10.01 -9.10
C VAL A 294 -11.47 8.68 -9.10
N ASP A 295 -10.89 7.66 -8.47
CA ASP A 295 -11.47 6.33 -8.41
C ASP A 295 -12.80 6.31 -7.67
N ASP A 296 -12.99 7.14 -6.64
CA ASP A 296 -14.29 7.34 -5.99
C ASP A 296 -15.38 7.80 -7.00
N TRP A 297 -15.02 8.69 -7.92
CA TRP A 297 -15.91 9.11 -9.00
C TRP A 297 -16.11 8.02 -10.04
N LEU A 298 -15.08 7.30 -10.38
CA LEU A 298 -15.12 6.20 -11.36
C LEU A 298 -15.92 5.01 -10.84
N LEU A 299 -15.79 4.72 -9.54
CA LEU A 299 -16.54 3.67 -8.85
C LEU A 299 -17.98 4.10 -8.46
N GLY A 300 -18.40 5.28 -8.86
CA GLY A 300 -19.73 5.76 -8.56
C GLY A 300 -19.93 6.23 -7.12
N GLY A 301 -18.89 6.27 -6.29
CA GLY A 301 -18.96 6.68 -4.88
C GLY A 301 -19.54 5.62 -3.97
N ASP A 302 -19.70 4.39 -4.44
CA ASP A 302 -20.16 3.29 -3.60
C ASP A 302 -19.02 2.84 -2.66
N ARG A 303 -19.27 2.95 -1.37
CA ARG A 303 -18.31 2.56 -0.33
C ARG A 303 -18.73 1.32 0.45
N ASP A 304 -19.90 0.78 0.15
CA ASP A 304 -20.40 -0.43 0.78
C ASP A 304 -19.94 -1.70 0.06
N MET A 305 -18.83 -1.62 -0.66
CA MET A 305 -18.24 -2.74 -1.40
C MET A 305 -17.91 -3.96 -0.54
N GLU A 306 -17.74 -3.76 0.77
CA GLU A 306 -17.54 -4.90 1.69
C GLU A 306 -18.78 -5.77 1.84
N ASN A 307 -19.94 -5.18 1.75
CA ASN A 307 -21.19 -5.89 1.89
C ASN A 307 -21.71 -6.39 0.54
N TYR A 308 -20.84 -6.27 -0.47
CA TYR A 308 -21.16 -6.69 -1.80
C TYR A 308 -21.56 -8.15 -1.84
N ASP A 309 -22.83 -8.39 -2.07
CA ASP A 309 -23.33 -9.71 -2.39
C ASP A 309 -22.98 -9.98 -3.87
N ARG A 310 -22.00 -10.84 -4.08
CA ARG A 310 -21.48 -11.18 -5.42
C ARG A 310 -22.51 -11.74 -6.43
N ARG A 311 -23.75 -11.74 -6.07
CA ARG A 311 -24.83 -11.99 -7.00
C ARG A 311 -25.15 -10.72 -7.76
N ILE A 312 -24.30 -10.33 -8.65
CA ILE A 312 -24.39 -9.10 -9.36
C ILE A 312 -25.21 -9.32 -10.62
N GLY A 313 -26.08 -8.37 -10.87
CA GLY A 313 -26.90 -8.40 -12.05
C GLY A 313 -27.65 -9.70 -12.23
N GLY A 314 -28.52 -9.76 -13.08
CA GLY A 314 -29.15 -11.00 -13.46
C GLY A 314 -30.61 -10.86 -13.71
N TRP A 315 -31.00 -11.69 -14.60
CA TRP A 315 -32.37 -11.79 -15.03
C TRP A 315 -32.85 -13.15 -14.60
N ASP A 316 -34.06 -13.22 -14.08
CA ASP A 316 -34.71 -14.50 -13.87
C ASP A 316 -35.02 -15.16 -15.24
N GLU A 317 -35.54 -16.38 -15.18
CA GLU A 317 -35.97 -17.13 -16.38
C GLU A 317 -36.96 -16.38 -17.26
N ASN A 318 -37.61 -15.35 -16.70
CA ASN A 318 -38.63 -14.52 -17.37
C ASN A 318 -38.07 -13.16 -17.82
N GLY A 319 -36.80 -12.88 -17.59
CA GLY A 319 -36.18 -11.61 -17.94
C GLY A 319 -36.58 -10.44 -17.02
N ASN A 320 -36.90 -10.70 -15.75
CA ASN A 320 -37.45 -9.68 -14.85
C ASN A 320 -36.47 -9.16 -13.80
N ASN A 321 -35.21 -9.34 -13.95
CA ASN A 321 -34.23 -8.91 -12.95
C ASN A 321 -34.64 -9.31 -11.50
N THR A 322 -35.05 -10.54 -11.36
CA THR A 322 -35.49 -11.15 -10.10
C THR A 322 -34.85 -12.53 -9.95
N PHE A 323 -34.62 -12.91 -8.71
CA PHE A 323 -34.08 -14.24 -8.40
C PHE A 323 -35.04 -14.96 -7.50
N GLN A 324 -35.04 -16.29 -7.69
CA GLN A 324 -35.71 -17.20 -6.76
C GLN A 324 -34.65 -17.86 -5.91
N GLU A 325 -34.70 -17.68 -4.63
CA GLU A 325 -33.85 -18.33 -3.67
C GLU A 325 -34.67 -19.21 -2.74
N ASN A 326 -34.19 -20.41 -2.48
CA ASN A 326 -34.80 -21.27 -1.48
C ASN A 326 -34.22 -20.89 -0.11
N GLN A 327 -35.07 -20.35 0.73
CA GLN A 327 -34.76 -20.03 2.11
C GLN A 327 -35.39 -21.04 3.06
N ILE A 328 -34.70 -21.38 4.16
CA ILE A 328 -35.24 -22.21 5.23
C ILE A 328 -35.78 -21.25 6.29
N VAL A 329 -37.11 -21.27 6.46
CA VAL A 329 -37.80 -20.46 7.48
C VAL A 329 -38.55 -21.45 8.38
N ASP A 330 -38.28 -21.44 9.66
CA ASP A 330 -38.90 -22.34 10.67
C ASP A 330 -38.78 -23.85 10.33
N GLY A 331 -37.76 -24.22 9.58
CA GLY A 331 -37.51 -25.61 9.17
C GLY A 331 -38.15 -26.00 7.82
N ASP A 332 -38.97 -25.15 7.25
CA ASP A 332 -39.55 -25.36 5.93
C ASP A 332 -38.77 -24.62 4.87
N THR A 333 -38.62 -25.27 3.71
CA THR A 333 -38.01 -24.63 2.53
C THR A 333 -39.07 -23.81 1.80
N ILE A 334 -38.92 -22.50 1.84
CA ILE A 334 -39.80 -21.59 1.06
C ILE A 334 -38.96 -20.99 -0.08
N THR A 335 -39.62 -20.84 -1.23
CA THR A 335 -39.04 -20.14 -2.38
C THR A 335 -39.36 -18.66 -2.26
N VAL A 336 -38.35 -17.84 -2.04
CA VAL A 336 -38.49 -16.40 -1.97
C VAL A 336 -38.05 -15.78 -3.27
N THR A 337 -38.89 -14.98 -3.88
CA THR A 337 -38.51 -14.16 -5.03
C THR A 337 -37.79 -12.91 -4.54
N ILE A 338 -36.51 -12.88 -4.70
CA ILE A 338 -35.71 -11.71 -4.37
C ILE A 338 -35.63 -10.87 -5.63
N ARG A 339 -36.10 -9.64 -5.52
CA ARG A 339 -35.81 -8.60 -6.50
C ARG A 339 -34.44 -8.09 -6.17
N ASN A 340 -33.47 -8.46 -6.99
CA ASN A 340 -32.18 -8.01 -6.82
C ASN A 340 -31.35 -8.55 -5.81
N PHE A 341 -30.35 -8.41 -6.05
CA PHE A 341 -29.32 -8.91 -5.40
C PHE A 341 -28.93 -8.05 -4.32
N GLY A 342 -29.25 -8.42 -3.27
CA GLY A 342 -28.72 -8.13 -2.02
C GLY A 342 -28.14 -6.80 -1.89
N ASP A 343 -27.88 -6.24 -1.29
CA ASP A 343 -27.24 -5.27 -0.73
C ASP A 343 -26.06 -4.88 -1.40
N VAL A 344 -26.14 -4.35 -2.24
CA VAL A 344 -25.51 -4.00 -2.42
C VAL A 344 -24.52 -3.52 -2.99
N GLY A 345 -24.15 -3.60 -3.66
CA GLY A 345 -23.14 -3.18 -4.48
C GLY A 345 -23.66 -2.24 -5.48
N TYR A 346 -22.81 -1.63 -6.11
CA TYR A 346 -23.05 -0.82 -7.27
C TYR A 346 -23.88 -1.59 -8.28
N GLY A 347 -24.96 -1.00 -8.75
CA GLY A 347 -25.84 -1.57 -9.74
C GLY A 347 -26.77 -2.69 -9.29
N ALA A 348 -26.64 -3.11 -8.05
CA ALA A 348 -27.57 -4.06 -7.50
C ALA A 348 -28.73 -3.36 -6.81
N TYR A 349 -29.79 -4.06 -6.62
CA TYR A 349 -30.90 -3.58 -5.85
C TYR A 349 -30.88 -4.20 -4.48
N ASN A 350 -31.15 -3.53 -3.46
CA ASN A 350 -31.26 -4.06 -2.11
C ASN A 350 -32.55 -4.85 -1.90
N LEU A 351 -32.69 -5.46 -0.74
CA LEU A 351 -33.85 -6.24 -0.36
C LEU A 351 -35.17 -5.43 -0.43
N ASP A 352 -35.11 -4.11 -0.33
CA ASP A 352 -36.27 -3.22 -0.45
C ASP A 352 -36.62 -2.89 -1.91
N GLY A 353 -35.91 -3.45 -2.86
CA GLY A 353 -36.09 -3.21 -4.29
C GLY A 353 -35.62 -1.84 -4.77
N LYS A 354 -34.74 -1.18 -3.99
CA LYS A 354 -34.10 0.06 -4.41
C LYS A 354 -32.77 -0.26 -5.09
N LEU A 355 -32.53 0.39 -6.19
CA LEU A 355 -31.26 0.30 -6.90
C LEU A 355 -30.17 0.86 -6.00
N GLU A 356 -29.26 0.00 -5.58
CA GLU A 356 -28.06 0.35 -4.84
C GLU A 356 -26.92 0.66 -5.83
N VAL A 357 -27.20 1.54 -6.73
CA VAL A 357 -26.15 2.04 -7.61
C VAL A 357 -25.26 2.90 -6.76
N GLY A 358 -23.97 2.85 -6.95
CA GLY A 358 -23.02 3.74 -6.35
C GLY A 358 -23.29 5.22 -6.54
N ASN A 359 -24.51 5.52 -6.85
CA ASN A 359 -25.08 6.82 -6.97
C ASN A 359 -25.91 7.23 -5.74
N LYS A 360 -25.71 6.61 -4.60
CA LYS A 360 -26.05 7.29 -3.34
C LYS A 360 -25.40 8.67 -3.28
N ASN A 361 -24.66 9.02 -4.33
CA ASN A 361 -23.93 10.26 -4.48
C ASN A 361 -22.96 10.53 -3.33
N ASP A 362 -22.40 9.50 -2.80
CA ASP A 362 -21.33 9.58 -1.79
C ASP A 362 -20.01 10.04 -2.41
N ARG A 363 -20.00 10.27 -3.73
CA ARG A 363 -18.87 10.89 -4.43
C ARG A 363 -18.52 12.21 -3.79
N SER A 364 -17.35 12.25 -3.24
CA SER A 364 -16.87 13.45 -2.57
C SER A 364 -15.36 13.56 -2.67
N ILE A 365 -14.89 14.78 -2.85
CA ILE A 365 -13.46 15.06 -2.82
C ILE A 365 -12.85 14.69 -1.46
N MET A 366 -13.66 14.65 -0.42
CA MET A 366 -13.22 14.22 0.90
C MET A 366 -12.88 12.73 0.92
N ASN A 367 -13.57 11.92 0.13
CA ASN A 367 -13.28 10.51 -0.02
C ASN A 367 -11.88 10.30 -0.60
N GLU A 368 -11.54 11.04 -1.66
CA GLU A 368 -10.21 11.02 -2.23
C GLU A 368 -9.13 11.50 -1.24
N ILE A 369 -9.43 12.53 -0.45
CA ILE A 369 -8.52 13.01 0.59
C ILE A 369 -8.31 11.94 1.67
N ASN A 370 -9.34 11.18 2.01
CA ASN A 370 -9.28 10.12 3.02
C ASN A 370 -8.44 8.91 2.57
N THR A 371 -8.18 8.74 1.27
CA THR A 371 -7.26 7.71 0.77
C THR A 371 -5.78 8.12 0.88
N LEU A 372 -5.50 9.36 1.26
CA LEU A 372 -4.15 9.85 1.49
C LEU A 372 -3.63 9.41 2.86
N VAL A 373 -2.39 8.97 2.90
CA VAL A 373 -1.67 8.75 4.15
C VAL A 373 -0.88 10.00 4.48
N HIS A 374 -1.05 10.51 5.70
CA HIS A 374 -0.43 11.73 6.18
C HIS A 374 0.58 11.42 7.28
N ASN A 375 1.79 11.94 7.12
CA ASN A 375 2.89 11.78 8.05
C ASN A 375 3.39 13.16 8.48
N VAL A 376 3.38 13.42 9.77
CA VAL A 376 3.89 14.68 10.34
C VAL A 376 5.00 14.36 11.31
N GLY A 377 6.14 15.06 11.19
CA GLY A 377 7.29 14.88 12.05
C GLY A 377 7.87 16.20 12.52
N ILE A 378 8.42 16.19 13.72
CA ILE A 378 9.23 17.27 14.27
C ILE A 378 10.55 16.66 14.70
N GLU A 379 11.66 17.28 14.26
CA GLU A 379 13.00 16.87 14.63
C GLU A 379 13.77 18.07 15.15
N TYR A 380 14.17 18.02 16.42
CA TYR A 380 15.03 19.01 17.04
C TYR A 380 16.42 18.42 17.28
N TRP A 381 17.45 19.08 16.80
CA TRP A 381 18.85 18.74 17.01
C TRP A 381 19.55 19.75 17.93
N TYR A 382 20.29 19.24 18.89
CA TYR A 382 21.22 19.99 19.71
C TYR A 382 22.67 19.63 19.36
N ASN A 383 23.44 20.61 18.92
CA ASN A 383 24.85 20.46 18.50
C ASN A 383 25.11 19.39 17.44
N ASP A 384 24.12 19.02 16.64
CA ASP A 384 24.21 17.89 15.69
C ASP A 384 24.59 16.55 16.35
N MET A 385 24.53 16.46 17.67
CA MET A 385 24.90 15.27 18.45
C MET A 385 23.70 14.58 19.06
N PHE A 386 22.73 15.33 19.51
CA PHE A 386 21.52 14.81 20.16
C PHE A 386 20.27 15.29 19.46
N ALA A 387 19.39 14.36 19.14
CA ALA A 387 18.08 14.67 18.56
C ALA A 387 16.94 14.19 19.43
N ILE A 388 15.85 14.98 19.45
CA ILE A 388 14.55 14.57 19.98
C ILE A 388 13.56 14.67 18.82
N ARG A 389 12.66 13.68 18.74
CA ARG A 389 11.69 13.56 17.68
C ARG A 389 10.30 13.29 18.22
N GLY A 390 9.32 13.82 17.54
CA GLY A 390 7.92 13.50 17.73
C GLY A 390 7.22 13.49 16.39
N GLY A 391 6.20 12.67 16.25
CA GLY A 391 5.47 12.60 15.00
C GLY A 391 4.09 11.99 15.14
N TYR A 392 3.39 11.99 14.03
CA TYR A 392 2.06 11.42 13.91
C TYR A 392 1.89 10.78 12.55
N TYR A 393 1.56 9.51 12.55
CA TYR A 393 1.17 8.75 11.37
C TYR A 393 -0.35 8.68 11.31
N TYR A 394 -0.94 9.03 10.18
CA TYR A 394 -2.37 9.02 9.99
C TYR A 394 -2.76 8.41 8.65
N ASP A 395 -3.47 7.30 8.70
CA ASP A 395 -4.10 6.62 7.58
C ASP A 395 -5.57 6.40 7.91
N PHE A 396 -6.43 7.17 7.24
CA PHE A 396 -7.87 7.08 7.46
C PHE A 396 -8.43 5.74 7.00
N THR A 397 -7.98 5.27 5.83
CA THR A 397 -8.45 4.02 5.21
C THR A 397 -7.99 2.80 6.00
N GLY A 398 -6.72 2.81 6.43
CA GLY A 398 -6.17 1.77 7.31
C GLY A 398 -6.62 1.87 8.76
N ALA A 399 -7.44 2.89 9.10
CA ALA A 399 -7.86 3.18 10.48
C ALA A 399 -6.72 3.32 11.48
N ILE A 400 -5.54 3.75 11.01
CA ILE A 400 -4.33 3.91 11.82
C ILE A 400 -4.14 5.39 12.18
N ALA A 401 -3.90 5.66 13.46
CA ALA A 401 -3.66 6.99 13.96
C ALA A 401 -2.69 6.91 15.15
N SER A 402 -1.39 6.94 14.85
CA SER A 402 -0.35 6.58 15.80
C SER A 402 0.60 7.75 16.09
N PRO A 403 0.61 8.27 17.31
CA PRO A 403 1.66 9.18 17.76
C PRO A 403 2.98 8.42 17.89
N THR A 404 4.08 9.07 17.54
CA THR A 404 5.41 8.50 17.57
C THR A 404 6.38 9.39 18.32
N PHE A 405 7.41 8.79 18.91
CA PHE A 405 8.47 9.47 19.63
C PHE A 405 9.81 8.85 19.29
N GLY A 406 10.86 9.64 19.38
CA GLY A 406 12.19 9.13 19.11
C GLY A 406 13.29 10.02 19.66
N PHE A 407 14.49 9.45 19.69
CA PHE A 407 15.71 10.23 19.94
C PHE A 407 16.85 9.70 19.08
N GLY A 408 17.87 10.53 18.91
CA GLY A 408 19.06 10.19 18.14
C GLY A 408 20.31 10.66 18.84
N LEU A 409 21.38 9.88 18.70
CA LEU A 409 22.71 10.20 19.18
C LEU A 409 23.71 10.08 18.02
N ARG A 410 24.61 11.06 17.94
CA ARG A 410 25.74 11.03 16.99
C ARG A 410 27.02 11.24 17.77
N PHE A 411 27.92 10.27 17.66
CA PHE A 411 29.22 10.31 18.32
C PHE A 411 30.29 9.85 17.35
N SER A 412 31.19 10.76 16.99
CA SER A 412 32.21 10.52 15.97
C SER A 412 31.54 10.01 14.67
N ASN A 413 31.90 8.86 14.22
CA ASN A 413 31.37 8.22 13.00
C ASN A 413 30.13 7.37 13.25
N PHE A 414 29.72 7.19 14.49
CA PHE A 414 28.59 6.34 14.86
C PHE A 414 27.32 7.14 15.07
N GLY A 415 26.21 6.61 14.62
CA GLY A 415 24.88 7.07 14.90
C GLY A 415 24.03 5.98 15.55
N PHE A 416 23.21 6.36 16.52
CA PHE A 416 22.20 5.52 17.10
C PHE A 416 20.87 6.27 17.08
N ASP A 417 19.81 5.63 16.61
CA ASP A 417 18.48 6.17 16.65
C ASP A 417 17.52 5.17 17.31
N PHE A 418 16.60 5.72 18.08
CA PHE A 418 15.48 5.01 18.68
C PHE A 418 14.17 5.63 18.20
N GLY A 419 13.20 4.80 17.88
CA GLY A 419 11.85 5.19 17.52
C GLY A 419 10.83 4.31 18.23
N TYR A 420 9.75 4.90 18.69
CA TYR A 420 8.63 4.22 19.33
C TYR A 420 7.33 4.68 18.71
N THR A 421 6.51 3.71 18.30
CA THR A 421 5.16 3.93 17.79
C THR A 421 4.17 3.55 18.89
N SER A 422 3.39 4.53 19.34
CA SER A 422 2.33 4.32 20.33
C SER A 422 1.02 3.98 19.65
N ALA A 423 0.16 3.26 20.33
CA ALA A 423 -1.20 3.02 19.85
C ALA A 423 -2.19 3.99 20.45
N LYS A 424 -3.17 4.37 19.67
CA LYS A 424 -4.37 5.05 20.17
C LYS A 424 -5.43 4.06 20.67
N LYS A 425 -5.37 2.81 20.16
CA LYS A 425 -6.23 1.70 20.55
C LYS A 425 -5.37 0.45 20.75
N ASP A 426 -5.71 -0.41 21.69
CA ASP A 426 -5.01 -1.69 21.92
C ASP A 426 -5.10 -2.64 20.71
N THR A 427 -5.99 -2.37 19.77
CA THR A 427 -6.17 -3.13 18.53
C THR A 427 -5.33 -2.61 17.37
N ASP A 428 -4.54 -1.55 17.55
CA ASP A 428 -3.63 -1.05 16.51
C ASP A 428 -2.47 -2.04 16.34
N PRO A 429 -2.28 -2.64 15.14
CA PRO A 429 -1.23 -3.64 14.94
C PRO A 429 0.18 -3.05 15.06
N LEU A 430 0.36 -1.76 14.85
CA LEU A 430 1.64 -1.06 15.02
C LEU A 430 1.93 -0.64 16.47
N ALA A 431 0.98 -0.90 17.37
CA ALA A 431 1.11 -0.55 18.79
C ALA A 431 2.39 -1.09 19.42
N ASN A 432 3.04 -0.25 20.19
CA ASN A 432 4.22 -0.63 20.98
C ASN A 432 5.43 -1.11 20.15
N THR A 433 5.48 -0.76 18.87
CA THR A 433 6.63 -1.10 18.03
C THR A 433 7.82 -0.23 18.38
N MET A 434 8.92 -0.87 18.80
CA MET A 434 10.20 -0.22 19.12
C MET A 434 11.20 -0.50 18.00
N ARG A 435 11.76 0.55 17.41
CA ARG A 435 12.76 0.47 16.35
C ARG A 435 14.10 0.96 16.85
N TYR A 436 15.18 0.25 16.52
CA TYR A 436 16.55 0.59 16.85
C TYR A 436 17.38 0.58 15.57
N SER A 437 18.07 1.67 15.30
CA SER A 437 18.97 1.78 14.14
C SER A 437 20.37 2.18 14.57
N LEU A 438 21.34 1.57 13.92
CA LEU A 438 22.75 1.92 14.04
C LEU A 438 23.26 2.38 12.67
N SER A 439 24.09 3.42 12.68
CA SER A 439 24.78 3.88 11.48
C SER A 439 26.27 4.10 11.72
N TYR A 440 27.06 3.93 10.66
CA TYR A 440 28.50 4.15 10.68
C TYR A 440 28.95 4.85 9.40
N LYS A 441 29.64 5.98 9.57
CA LYS A 441 30.24 6.77 8.47
C LYS A 441 31.73 6.53 8.38
N PHE A 442 32.30 6.36 7.17
CA PHE A 442 33.72 6.06 6.98
C PHE A 442 34.28 6.57 5.64
#